data_9983c9fc1d89ee765f6952f34bfe9c90
#
_entry.id   9983c9fc1d89ee765f6952f34bfe9c90
#
_cell.length_a   1.000
_cell.length_b   1.000
_cell.length_c   1.000
_cell.angle_alpha   90.00
_cell.angle_beta   90.00
_cell.angle_gamma   90.00
#
_symmetry.space_group_name_H-M   'P 1'
#
loop_
_entity.id
_entity.type
_entity.pdbx_description
1 polymer ?
#
loop_
_entity_poly.entity_id
_entity_poly.type
_entity_poly.pdbx_seq_one_letter_code
_entity_poly.pdbx_strand_id
1 'polypeptide(L)'
;TFGVGVGGEDRHEVEVCGIDPSTRGRRTDAALDVVTRLIAGEIVDHESEFFSIEQASVIPAPATRVPIMIGGRSGAAIARAGRFGDGWLAAWVSSRRFAEAVTAFDEQSAAANRAPVGDHGLQIWVGVGNDRDAARQNVAAGMEGFYKVPFAAFEKYTPWGTAAEIAEWLAPYVDA
;
A
#
# COMPACT_ATOMS: atom_id res chain seq x y z
N THR A 1 -10.84 7.61 -0.14
CA THR A 1 -9.43 7.27 -0.42
C THR A 1 -9.36 6.29 -1.58
N PHE A 2 -8.41 6.50 -2.47
CA PHE A 2 -8.12 5.61 -3.60
C PHE A 2 -6.87 4.79 -3.28
N GLY A 3 -7.04 3.47 -3.10
CA GLY A 3 -5.95 2.54 -2.81
C GLY A 3 -5.31 2.00 -4.08
N VAL A 4 -3.98 2.02 -4.16
CA VAL A 4 -3.23 1.54 -5.34
C VAL A 4 -2.12 0.59 -4.92
N GLY A 5 -2.02 -0.53 -5.64
CA GLY A 5 -0.92 -1.50 -5.56
C GLY A 5 -0.52 -1.99 -6.95
N VAL A 6 0.64 -2.63 -7.04
CA VAL A 6 1.15 -3.18 -8.30
C VAL A 6 0.73 -4.64 -8.54
N GLY A 7 -0.17 -5.16 -7.71
CA GLY A 7 -0.59 -6.57 -7.70
C GLY A 7 0.20 -7.43 -6.71
N GLY A 8 -0.30 -8.64 -6.48
CA GLY A 8 0.23 -9.59 -5.51
C GLY A 8 1.53 -10.28 -5.92
N GLU A 9 1.90 -11.29 -5.12
CA GLU A 9 3.10 -12.11 -5.36
C GLU A 9 2.86 -13.13 -6.48
N ASP A 10 1.60 -13.51 -6.75
CA ASP A 10 1.27 -14.45 -7.81
C ASP A 10 1.37 -13.75 -9.18
N ARG A 11 2.37 -14.17 -9.95
CA ARG A 11 2.59 -13.64 -11.32
C ARG A 11 1.44 -13.97 -12.24
N HIS A 12 0.78 -15.12 -12.03
CA HIS A 12 -0.30 -15.58 -12.89
C HIS A 12 -1.50 -14.61 -12.87
N GLU A 13 -1.80 -13.97 -11.75
CA GLU A 13 -2.85 -12.94 -11.65
C GLU A 13 -2.62 -11.76 -12.61
N VAL A 14 -1.37 -11.42 -12.87
CA VAL A 14 -1.00 -10.35 -13.80
C VAL A 14 -0.98 -10.85 -15.24
N GLU A 15 -0.47 -12.07 -15.47
CA GLU A 15 -0.33 -12.70 -16.77
C GLU A 15 -1.70 -12.98 -17.42
N VAL A 16 -2.72 -13.41 -16.67
CA VAL A 16 -4.07 -13.63 -17.18
C VAL A 16 -4.75 -12.35 -17.67
N CYS A 17 -4.28 -11.17 -17.21
CA CYS A 17 -4.71 -9.88 -17.71
C CYS A 17 -3.96 -9.45 -18.98
N GLY A 18 -3.12 -10.31 -19.56
CA GLY A 18 -2.32 -10.02 -20.76
C GLY A 18 -1.16 -9.06 -20.50
N ILE A 19 -0.70 -8.94 -19.24
CA ILE A 19 0.34 -7.99 -18.84
C ILE A 19 1.60 -8.76 -18.43
N ASP A 20 2.76 -8.33 -18.93
CA ASP A 20 4.04 -8.82 -18.42
C ASP A 20 4.26 -8.34 -16.99
N PRO A 21 4.37 -9.26 -15.99
CA PRO A 21 4.58 -8.92 -14.60
C PRO A 21 5.85 -8.09 -14.32
N SER A 22 6.85 -8.15 -15.19
CA SER A 22 8.07 -7.35 -15.06
C SER A 22 7.83 -5.86 -15.30
N THR A 23 6.76 -5.49 -16.01
CA THR A 23 6.40 -4.11 -16.36
C THR A 23 5.50 -3.45 -15.33
N ARG A 24 4.88 -4.22 -14.41
CA ARG A 24 3.81 -3.77 -13.51
C ARG A 24 4.13 -2.47 -12.75
N GLY A 25 5.37 -2.30 -12.28
CA GLY A 25 5.78 -1.08 -11.57
C GLY A 25 5.75 0.15 -12.46
N ARG A 26 6.42 0.10 -13.63
CA ARG A 26 6.45 1.20 -14.60
C ARG A 26 5.05 1.52 -15.15
N ARG A 27 4.27 0.47 -15.40
CA ARG A 27 2.87 0.60 -15.84
C ARG A 27 2.00 1.30 -14.79
N THR A 28 2.19 0.99 -13.50
CA THR A 28 1.50 1.67 -12.40
C THR A 28 1.93 3.13 -12.29
N ASP A 29 3.22 3.44 -12.48
CA ASP A 29 3.71 4.82 -12.47
C ASP A 29 3.06 5.66 -13.59
N ALA A 30 2.99 5.13 -14.81
CA ALA A 30 2.31 5.78 -15.93
C ALA A 30 0.79 5.92 -15.69
N ALA A 31 0.15 4.89 -15.12
CA ALA A 31 -1.27 4.95 -14.77
C ALA A 31 -1.57 6.00 -13.69
N LEU A 32 -0.71 6.13 -12.68
CA LEU A 32 -0.86 7.12 -11.62
C LEU A 32 -0.72 8.55 -12.14
N ASP A 33 0.18 8.81 -13.08
CA ASP A 33 0.29 10.11 -13.74
C ASP A 33 -1.04 10.51 -14.40
N VAL A 34 -1.65 9.59 -15.14
CA VAL A 34 -2.96 9.81 -15.79
C VAL A 34 -4.08 9.94 -14.77
N VAL A 35 -4.19 8.99 -13.85
CA VAL A 35 -5.32 8.92 -12.90
C VAL A 35 -5.34 10.12 -11.96
N THR A 36 -4.18 10.56 -11.45
CA THR A 36 -4.11 11.73 -10.56
C THR A 36 -4.63 12.99 -11.23
N ARG A 37 -4.34 13.18 -12.49
CA ARG A 37 -4.81 14.32 -13.30
C ARG A 37 -6.29 14.22 -13.65
N LEU A 38 -6.76 13.03 -14.03
CA LEU A 38 -8.18 12.79 -14.31
C LEU A 38 -9.06 13.03 -13.08
N ILE A 39 -8.67 12.55 -11.89
CA ILE A 39 -9.44 12.77 -10.66
C ILE A 39 -9.34 14.22 -10.15
N ALA A 40 -8.34 14.98 -10.60
CA ALA A 40 -8.25 16.42 -10.37
C ALA A 40 -9.17 17.24 -11.33
N GLY A 41 -9.83 16.56 -12.29
CA GLY A 41 -10.74 17.20 -13.25
C GLY A 41 -10.04 17.76 -14.48
N GLU A 42 -8.79 17.38 -14.73
CA GLU A 42 -8.07 17.79 -15.95
C GLU A 42 -8.58 17.05 -17.19
N ILE A 43 -8.43 17.67 -18.35
CA ILE A 43 -8.45 16.98 -19.65
C ILE A 43 -7.02 16.49 -19.90
N VAL A 44 -6.85 15.19 -20.09
CA VAL A 44 -5.56 14.53 -20.12
C VAL A 44 -5.22 14.03 -21.51
N ASP A 45 -4.08 14.52 -22.02
CA ASP A 45 -3.34 13.88 -23.09
C ASP A 45 -2.10 13.20 -22.47
N HIS A 46 -1.85 11.93 -22.82
CA HIS A 46 -0.73 11.15 -22.30
C HIS A 46 -0.25 10.14 -23.33
N GLU A 47 1.06 10.11 -23.53
CA GLU A 47 1.72 9.11 -24.36
C GLU A 47 2.83 8.43 -23.55
N SER A 48 2.82 7.11 -23.52
CA SER A 48 3.83 6.30 -22.84
C SER A 48 3.97 4.93 -23.49
N GLU A 49 4.91 4.12 -23.01
CA GLU A 49 5.05 2.71 -23.41
C GLU A 49 3.74 1.89 -23.20
N PHE A 50 2.87 2.32 -22.27
CA PHE A 50 1.72 1.54 -21.82
C PHE A 50 0.37 2.10 -22.22
N PHE A 51 0.29 3.41 -22.41
CA PHE A 51 -0.96 4.11 -22.64
C PHE A 51 -0.78 5.22 -23.66
N SER A 52 -1.70 5.27 -24.63
CA SER A 52 -1.91 6.39 -25.53
C SER A 52 -3.31 6.92 -25.25
N ILE A 53 -3.40 8.13 -24.74
CA ILE A 53 -4.65 8.74 -24.26
C ILE A 53 -4.73 10.14 -24.85
N GLU A 54 -5.86 10.44 -25.49
CA GLU A 54 -6.13 11.73 -26.12
C GLU A 54 -7.43 12.31 -25.55
N GLN A 55 -7.35 13.55 -25.06
CA GLN A 55 -8.47 14.37 -24.57
C GLN A 55 -9.41 13.64 -23.59
N ALA A 56 -8.84 12.78 -22.74
CA ALA A 56 -9.64 12.05 -21.76
C ALA A 56 -10.01 12.93 -20.57
N SER A 57 -11.23 12.76 -20.09
CA SER A 57 -11.72 13.45 -18.88
C SER A 57 -12.68 12.57 -18.08
N VAL A 58 -12.85 12.88 -16.80
CA VAL A 58 -13.84 12.24 -15.91
C VAL A 58 -14.88 13.28 -15.52
N ILE A 59 -16.13 13.05 -15.91
CA ILE A 59 -17.25 13.99 -15.69
C ILE A 59 -18.41 13.25 -15.01
N PRO A 60 -18.93 13.75 -13.87
CA PRO A 60 -18.36 14.87 -13.09
C PRO A 60 -17.05 14.49 -12.40
N ALA A 61 -16.14 15.45 -12.30
CA ALA A 61 -14.95 15.27 -11.46
C ALA A 61 -15.34 15.21 -9.98
N PRO A 62 -14.56 14.54 -9.12
CA PRO A 62 -14.79 14.56 -7.69
C PRO A 62 -14.86 15.98 -7.13
N ALA A 63 -15.91 16.29 -6.35
CA ALA A 63 -16.09 17.60 -5.76
C ALA A 63 -15.01 17.98 -4.72
N THR A 64 -14.33 16.98 -4.16
CA THR A 64 -13.23 17.15 -3.22
C THR A 64 -12.06 16.29 -3.67
N ARG A 65 -10.85 16.69 -3.28
CA ARG A 65 -9.64 15.91 -3.55
C ARG A 65 -9.79 14.48 -3.02
N VAL A 66 -9.46 13.51 -3.85
CA VAL A 66 -9.45 12.08 -3.48
C VAL A 66 -8.05 11.74 -2.96
N PRO A 67 -7.89 11.40 -1.68
CA PRO A 67 -6.60 10.95 -1.15
C PRO A 67 -6.16 9.63 -1.81
N ILE A 68 -4.87 9.51 -2.09
CA ILE A 68 -4.27 8.31 -2.71
C ILE A 68 -3.37 7.62 -1.70
N MET A 69 -3.66 6.34 -1.45
CA MET A 69 -2.88 5.46 -0.58
C MET A 69 -2.17 4.41 -1.43
N ILE A 70 -0.84 4.34 -1.35
CA ILE A 70 -0.06 3.39 -2.17
C ILE A 70 0.53 2.29 -1.30
N GLY A 71 0.21 1.05 -1.65
CA GLY A 71 0.67 -0.14 -0.96
C GLY A 71 1.97 -0.71 -1.53
N GLY A 72 2.68 -1.47 -0.70
CA GLY A 72 3.84 -2.25 -1.07
C GLY A 72 5.02 -2.10 -0.12
N ARG A 73 5.98 -3.05 -0.17
CA ARG A 73 7.10 -3.16 0.79
C ARG A 73 8.46 -2.77 0.21
N SER A 74 8.57 -2.66 -1.10
CA SER A 74 9.84 -2.36 -1.78
C SER A 74 10.18 -0.88 -1.74
N GLY A 75 11.45 -0.54 -1.86
CA GLY A 75 11.87 0.86 -2.03
C GLY A 75 11.19 1.55 -3.21
N ALA A 76 10.93 0.83 -4.31
CA ALA A 76 10.19 1.36 -5.45
C ALA A 76 8.72 1.69 -5.11
N ALA A 77 8.08 0.89 -4.23
CA ALA A 77 6.72 1.18 -3.76
C ALA A 77 6.70 2.44 -2.88
N ILE A 78 7.68 2.58 -1.98
CA ILE A 78 7.81 3.77 -1.11
C ILE A 78 8.10 5.02 -1.95
N ALA A 79 9.00 4.92 -2.92
CA ALA A 79 9.29 6.03 -3.84
C ALA A 79 8.06 6.44 -4.65
N ARG A 80 7.26 5.48 -5.12
CA ARG A 80 5.98 5.73 -5.79
C ARG A 80 4.99 6.41 -4.87
N ALA A 81 4.90 5.93 -3.61
CA ALA A 81 4.03 6.54 -2.61
C ALA A 81 4.39 8.01 -2.37
N GLY A 82 5.67 8.35 -2.22
CA GLY A 82 6.11 9.74 -2.09
C GLY A 82 5.81 10.59 -3.33
N ARG A 83 5.98 10.02 -4.54
CA ARG A 83 5.73 10.76 -5.79
C ARG A 83 4.26 11.06 -6.04
N PHE A 84 3.35 10.14 -5.75
CA PHE A 84 1.94 10.20 -6.17
C PHE A 84 0.95 10.15 -5.02
N GLY A 85 1.32 9.52 -3.89
CA GLY A 85 0.42 9.23 -2.79
C GLY A 85 0.35 10.32 -1.74
N ASP A 86 -0.69 10.27 -0.93
CA ASP A 86 -0.86 11.05 0.29
C ASP A 86 -0.42 10.26 1.51
N GLY A 87 -0.31 8.93 1.34
CA GLY A 87 0.18 8.01 2.32
C GLY A 87 0.68 6.70 1.71
N TRP A 88 1.35 5.94 2.54
CA TRP A 88 1.83 4.61 2.25
C TRP A 88 1.11 3.58 3.12
N LEU A 89 0.60 2.49 2.52
CA LEU A 89 0.01 1.37 3.23
C LEU A 89 1.04 0.26 3.38
N ALA A 90 1.55 0.12 4.60
CA ALA A 90 2.47 -0.92 4.98
C ALA A 90 1.77 -2.26 5.22
N ALA A 91 2.44 -3.36 4.90
CA ALA A 91 2.04 -4.71 5.28
C ALA A 91 3.29 -5.54 5.61
N TRP A 92 3.24 -6.32 6.70
CA TRP A 92 4.32 -7.22 7.13
C TRP A 92 5.70 -6.54 7.22
N VAL A 93 5.75 -5.42 7.90
CA VAL A 93 6.98 -4.69 8.20
C VAL A 93 7.15 -4.57 9.71
N SER A 94 8.38 -4.45 10.20
CA SER A 94 8.65 -4.11 11.59
C SER A 94 8.46 -2.60 11.82
N SER A 95 8.24 -2.18 13.07
CA SER A 95 8.13 -0.75 13.42
C SER A 95 9.36 0.05 13.00
N ARG A 96 10.58 -0.51 13.18
CA ARG A 96 11.81 0.12 12.68
C ARG A 96 11.76 0.33 11.16
N ARG A 97 11.37 -0.70 10.40
CA ARG A 97 11.24 -0.58 8.93
C ARG A 97 10.11 0.36 8.52
N PHE A 98 9.06 0.46 9.34
CA PHE A 98 7.98 1.42 9.11
C PHE A 98 8.51 2.86 9.24
N ALA A 99 9.23 3.20 10.31
CA ALA A 99 9.84 4.52 10.51
C ALA A 99 10.84 4.88 9.39
N GLU A 100 11.72 3.94 9.01
CA GLU A 100 12.64 4.12 7.88
C GLU A 100 11.89 4.41 6.56
N ALA A 101 10.76 3.75 6.35
CA ALA A 101 9.95 3.94 5.15
C ALA A 101 9.19 5.28 5.14
N VAL A 102 8.72 5.74 6.29
CA VAL A 102 8.11 7.08 6.46
C VAL A 102 9.13 8.16 6.10
N THR A 103 10.35 8.07 6.64
CA THR A 103 11.43 9.00 6.29
C THR A 103 11.72 9.00 4.77
N ALA A 104 11.82 7.81 4.18
CA ALA A 104 12.05 7.69 2.73
C ALA A 104 10.88 8.22 1.89
N PHE A 105 9.64 8.07 2.36
CA PHE A 105 8.45 8.67 1.72
C PHE A 105 8.55 10.20 1.70
N ASP A 106 8.91 10.81 2.83
CA ASP A 106 9.04 12.26 2.95
C ASP A 106 10.12 12.82 2.02
N GLU A 107 11.28 12.15 1.95
CA GLU A 107 12.35 12.48 1.02
C GLU A 107 11.89 12.43 -0.44
N GLN A 108 11.14 11.39 -0.82
CA GLN A 108 10.61 11.26 -2.19
C GLN A 108 9.49 12.26 -2.49
N SER A 109 8.67 12.61 -1.51
CA SER A 109 7.67 13.68 -1.65
C SER A 109 8.34 15.03 -1.90
N ALA A 110 9.35 15.36 -1.12
CA ALA A 110 10.13 16.59 -1.28
C ALA A 110 10.83 16.64 -2.64
N ALA A 111 11.44 15.53 -3.10
CA ALA A 111 12.07 15.42 -4.41
C ALA A 111 11.08 15.60 -5.57
N ALA A 112 9.81 15.25 -5.34
CA ALA A 112 8.70 15.45 -6.29
C ALA A 112 8.03 16.85 -6.17
N ASN A 113 8.58 17.76 -5.38
CA ASN A 113 8.02 19.06 -5.04
C ASN A 113 6.60 18.98 -4.45
N ARG A 114 6.35 17.94 -3.64
CA ARG A 114 5.09 17.74 -2.92
C ARG A 114 5.31 17.91 -1.41
N ALA A 115 4.36 18.53 -0.73
CA ALA A 115 4.33 18.49 0.73
C ALA A 115 3.88 17.07 1.15
N PRO A 116 4.61 16.39 2.05
CA PRO A 116 4.17 15.09 2.56
C PRO A 116 2.87 15.30 3.35
N VAL A 117 1.87 14.47 3.07
CA VAL A 117 0.59 14.47 3.82
C VAL A 117 0.72 13.57 5.05
N GLY A 118 1.49 12.47 4.93
CA GLY A 118 1.78 11.59 6.04
C GLY A 118 0.59 10.73 6.52
N ASP A 119 -0.41 10.52 5.66
CA ASP A 119 -1.58 9.68 5.98
C ASP A 119 -1.22 8.20 5.79
N HIS A 120 -0.23 7.72 6.57
CA HIS A 120 0.26 6.35 6.49
C HIS A 120 -0.67 5.37 7.20
N GLY A 121 -0.68 4.12 6.72
CA GLY A 121 -1.44 3.04 7.32
C GLY A 121 -0.64 1.75 7.46
N LEU A 122 -1.05 0.91 8.39
CA LEU A 122 -0.54 -0.44 8.59
C LEU A 122 -1.67 -1.45 8.41
N GLN A 123 -1.56 -2.30 7.40
CA GLN A 123 -2.41 -3.48 7.27
C GLN A 123 -1.82 -4.60 8.12
N ILE A 124 -2.60 -5.08 9.08
CA ILE A 124 -2.15 -6.09 10.04
C ILE A 124 -3.25 -7.08 10.38
N TRP A 125 -2.89 -8.35 10.53
CA TRP A 125 -3.72 -9.37 11.16
C TRP A 125 -3.43 -9.40 12.65
N VAL A 126 -4.47 -9.56 13.45
CA VAL A 126 -4.36 -9.64 14.92
C VAL A 126 -5.19 -10.79 15.46
N GLY A 127 -4.66 -11.49 16.46
CA GLY A 127 -5.40 -12.49 17.23
C GLY A 127 -5.83 -11.92 18.57
N VAL A 128 -7.11 -11.56 18.73
CA VAL A 128 -7.61 -10.97 19.98
C VAL A 128 -8.24 -12.05 20.85
N GLY A 129 -7.83 -12.15 22.12
CA GLY A 129 -8.42 -13.06 23.09
C GLY A 129 -7.71 -13.02 24.45
N ASN A 130 -8.43 -13.44 25.51
CA ASN A 130 -7.85 -13.56 26.84
C ASN A 130 -7.00 -14.84 26.99
N ASP A 131 -7.30 -15.88 26.23
CA ASP A 131 -6.47 -17.07 26.06
C ASP A 131 -5.49 -16.81 24.92
N ARG A 132 -4.21 -16.63 25.27
CA ARG A 132 -3.16 -16.25 24.34
C ARG A 132 -2.89 -17.35 23.29
N ASP A 133 -2.98 -18.63 23.70
CA ASP A 133 -2.73 -19.75 22.79
C ASP A 133 -3.89 -19.91 21.81
N ALA A 134 -5.12 -19.78 22.27
CA ALA A 134 -6.30 -19.79 21.41
C ALA A 134 -6.30 -18.59 20.44
N ALA A 135 -5.93 -17.38 20.89
CA ALA A 135 -5.82 -16.20 20.05
C ALA A 135 -4.78 -16.41 18.93
N ARG A 136 -3.60 -16.97 19.27
CA ARG A 136 -2.59 -17.34 18.28
C ARG A 136 -3.07 -18.37 17.27
N GLN A 137 -3.68 -19.44 17.74
CA GLN A 137 -4.19 -20.50 16.86
C GLN A 137 -5.25 -19.96 15.88
N ASN A 138 -6.16 -19.11 16.35
CA ASN A 138 -7.21 -18.54 15.52
C ASN A 138 -6.65 -17.63 14.41
N VAL A 139 -5.72 -16.73 14.74
CA VAL A 139 -5.12 -15.85 13.73
C VAL A 139 -4.25 -16.66 12.75
N ALA A 140 -3.52 -17.66 13.25
CA ALA A 140 -2.71 -18.54 12.42
C ALA A 140 -3.58 -19.30 11.40
N ALA A 141 -4.65 -19.93 11.84
CA ALA A 141 -5.60 -20.65 10.98
C ALA A 141 -6.24 -19.73 9.93
N GLY A 142 -6.63 -18.51 10.33
CA GLY A 142 -7.18 -17.51 9.43
C GLY A 142 -6.19 -17.10 8.33
N MET A 143 -4.94 -16.79 8.70
CA MET A 143 -3.90 -16.39 7.76
C MET A 143 -3.49 -17.54 6.83
N GLU A 144 -3.28 -18.74 7.36
CA GLU A 144 -2.95 -19.91 6.53
C GLU A 144 -4.09 -20.27 5.57
N GLY A 145 -5.33 -20.14 6.02
CA GLY A 145 -6.51 -20.33 5.18
C GLY A 145 -6.61 -19.34 4.04
N PHE A 146 -6.20 -18.09 4.27
CA PHE A 146 -6.26 -17.03 3.28
C PHE A 146 -5.04 -17.03 2.33
N TYR A 147 -3.83 -17.03 2.88
CA TYR A 147 -2.60 -16.88 2.08
C TYR A 147 -2.06 -18.19 1.53
N LYS A 148 -2.50 -19.35 2.01
CA LYS A 148 -1.98 -20.68 1.67
C LYS A 148 -0.47 -20.83 1.95
N VAL A 149 0.01 -20.13 2.96
CA VAL A 149 1.42 -20.11 3.41
C VAL A 149 1.44 -20.35 4.92
N PRO A 150 2.40 -21.13 5.46
CA PRO A 150 2.50 -21.36 6.90
C PRO A 150 2.60 -20.07 7.72
N PHE A 151 1.90 -20.02 8.85
CA PHE A 151 1.84 -18.85 9.74
C PHE A 151 3.23 -18.37 10.18
N ALA A 152 4.19 -19.26 10.33
CA ALA A 152 5.58 -18.93 10.68
C ALA A 152 6.22 -17.85 9.78
N ALA A 153 5.76 -17.71 8.52
CA ALA A 153 6.22 -16.67 7.63
C ALA A 153 5.78 -15.25 8.06
N PHE A 154 4.67 -15.16 8.77
CA PHE A 154 4.03 -13.91 9.18
C PHE A 154 4.12 -13.62 10.67
N GLU A 155 4.44 -14.63 11.48
CA GLU A 155 4.32 -14.62 12.95
C GLU A 155 4.96 -13.39 13.60
N LYS A 156 6.14 -12.99 13.14
CA LYS A 156 6.86 -11.81 13.68
C LYS A 156 6.17 -10.46 13.40
N TYR A 157 5.19 -10.44 12.50
CA TYR A 157 4.44 -9.24 12.12
C TYR A 157 2.98 -9.30 12.57
N THR A 158 2.61 -10.29 13.35
CA THR A 158 1.22 -10.57 13.71
C THR A 158 1.12 -10.66 15.23
N PRO A 159 0.60 -9.64 15.93
CA PRO A 159 0.40 -9.72 17.37
C PRO A 159 -0.83 -10.57 17.73
N TRP A 160 -0.77 -11.21 18.89
CA TRP A 160 -1.90 -11.91 19.47
C TRP A 160 -1.90 -11.80 20.99
N GLY A 161 -3.08 -11.86 21.60
CA GLY A 161 -3.30 -11.75 23.03
C GLY A 161 -4.49 -10.85 23.34
N THR A 162 -4.46 -10.21 24.50
CA THR A 162 -5.46 -9.22 24.92
C THR A 162 -5.38 -7.95 24.07
N ALA A 163 -6.45 -7.16 24.06
CA ALA A 163 -6.44 -5.86 23.39
C ALA A 163 -5.33 -4.93 23.91
N ALA A 164 -4.99 -5.00 25.21
CA ALA A 164 -3.92 -4.20 25.79
C ALA A 164 -2.54 -4.62 25.26
N GLU A 165 -2.24 -5.93 25.19
CA GLU A 165 -0.99 -6.43 24.62
C GLU A 165 -0.83 -6.08 23.14
N ILE A 166 -1.93 -6.12 22.38
CA ILE A 166 -1.93 -5.73 20.96
C ILE A 166 -1.69 -4.22 20.82
N ALA A 167 -2.33 -3.40 21.64
CA ALA A 167 -2.10 -1.94 21.66
C ALA A 167 -0.65 -1.59 22.00
N GLU A 168 -0.05 -2.26 22.99
CA GLU A 168 1.37 -2.09 23.35
C GLU A 168 2.28 -2.50 22.18
N TRP A 169 1.97 -3.60 21.47
CA TRP A 169 2.74 -4.03 20.30
C TRP A 169 2.63 -3.03 19.14
N LEU A 170 1.50 -2.35 19.00
CA LEU A 170 1.27 -1.35 17.93
C LEU A 170 1.87 0.03 18.24
N ALA A 171 2.08 0.36 19.52
CA ALA A 171 2.57 1.68 19.93
C ALA A 171 3.79 2.17 19.13
N PRO A 172 4.86 1.36 18.88
CA PRO A 172 6.02 1.81 18.11
C PRO A 172 5.73 2.18 16.65
N TYR A 173 4.58 1.81 16.09
CA TYR A 173 4.17 2.24 14.75
C TYR A 173 3.40 3.56 14.78
N VAL A 174 2.75 3.88 15.90
CA VAL A 174 2.05 5.15 16.08
C VAL A 174 3.05 6.28 16.31
N ASP A 175 4.17 5.96 16.97
CA ASP A 175 5.23 6.92 17.30
C ASP A 175 6.20 7.16 16.12
N ALA A 176 6.04 6.46 15.04
CA ALA A 176 6.90 6.52 13.84
C ALA A 176 6.37 7.47 12.79
#